data_88519a625ade0891c1f0c8176a40e7dc
#
_entry.id   88519a625ade0891c1f0c8176a40e7dc
#
_cell.length_a   1.000
_cell.length_b   1.000
_cell.length_c   1.000
_cell.angle_alpha   90.00
_cell.angle_beta   90.00
_cell.angle_gamma   90.00
#
_symmetry.space_group_name_H-M   'P 1'
#
loop_
_entity.id
_entity.type
_entity.pdbx_description
1 polymer ?
#
loop_
_entity_poly.entity_id
_entity_poly.type
_entity_poly.pdbx_seq_one_letter_code
_entity_poly.pdbx_strand_id
1 'polypeptide(L)'
;SHSSTAQPVPVTFKKLFSLQELLINWVDEINSFVSSVESQTKKTENIILTGASHLSQYLYLISSKVGSSSSICLDNATSKHGQRVYGTNLTVKSFNHLKQIKAPSLVVPPSPYTQEIINQIKKVNSLAKIVS
;
A
#
# COMPACT_ATOMS: atom_id res chain seq x y z
N SER A 1 10.90 -33.31 -23.65
CA SER A 1 10.55 -32.78 -23.60
C SER A 1 9.97 -32.53 -23.37
N HIS A 2 9.58 -32.42 -23.28
CA HIS A 2 9.03 -32.00 -23.23
C HIS A 2 8.34 -31.45 -23.00
N SER A 3 8.51 -31.42 -22.89
CA SER A 3 7.90 -30.86 -22.83
C SER A 3 6.98 -30.73 -22.65
N SER A 4 6.98 -30.86 -22.03
CA SER A 4 6.07 -30.72 -22.00
C SER A 4 5.58 -29.83 -22.25
N THR A 5 5.83 -29.77 -22.08
CA THR A 5 5.22 -28.87 -22.95
C THR A 5 3.75 -28.75 -22.76
N ALA A 6 3.45 -28.25 -21.61
CA ALA A 6 2.08 -27.89 -21.33
C ALA A 6 1.66 -26.83 -22.33
N GLN A 7 0.75 -27.13 -23.20
CA GLN A 7 0.13 -26.12 -24.02
C GLN A 7 -0.73 -25.22 -23.15
N PRO A 8 -0.75 -23.91 -23.42
CA PRO A 8 -1.63 -23.02 -22.69
C PRO A 8 -3.08 -23.47 -22.81
N VAL A 9 -3.77 -23.49 -21.69
CA VAL A 9 -5.19 -23.81 -21.68
C VAL A 9 -5.93 -22.72 -22.46
N PRO A 10 -6.79 -23.09 -23.44
CA PRO A 10 -7.55 -22.09 -24.17
C PRO A 10 -8.47 -21.30 -23.22
N VAL A 11 -8.38 -19.99 -23.28
CA VAL A 11 -9.26 -19.12 -22.51
C VAL A 11 -10.52 -18.87 -23.32
N THR A 12 -11.68 -19.25 -22.77
CA THR A 12 -12.95 -18.99 -23.44
C THR A 12 -13.23 -17.48 -23.45
N PHE A 13 -14.00 -17.03 -24.41
CA PHE A 13 -14.39 -15.62 -24.55
C PHE A 13 -15.08 -15.13 -23.30
N LYS A 14 -15.97 -15.94 -22.71
CA LYS A 14 -16.69 -15.62 -21.48
C LYS A 14 -15.75 -15.44 -20.30
N LYS A 15 -14.73 -16.30 -20.18
CA LYS A 15 -13.74 -16.22 -19.10
C LYS A 15 -12.86 -14.98 -19.25
N LEU A 16 -12.47 -14.65 -20.46
CA LEU A 16 -11.71 -13.43 -20.75
C LEU A 16 -12.49 -12.19 -20.36
N PHE A 17 -13.78 -12.14 -20.69
CA PHE A 17 -14.67 -11.04 -20.34
C PHE A 17 -14.79 -10.89 -18.82
N SER A 18 -14.92 -11.99 -18.08
CA SER A 18 -14.97 -11.99 -16.61
C SER A 18 -13.67 -11.47 -16.00
N LEU A 19 -12.53 -11.81 -16.57
CA LEU A 19 -11.23 -11.31 -16.13
C LEU A 19 -11.11 -9.80 -16.36
N GLN A 20 -11.63 -9.30 -17.47
CA GLN A 20 -11.65 -7.87 -17.75
C GLN A 20 -12.51 -7.11 -16.73
N GLU A 21 -13.68 -7.63 -16.38
CA GLU A 21 -14.54 -7.04 -15.36
C GLU A 21 -13.86 -6.98 -13.99
N LEU A 22 -13.18 -8.07 -13.60
CA LEU A 22 -12.43 -8.12 -12.35
C LEU A 22 -11.31 -7.08 -12.33
N LEU A 23 -10.59 -6.93 -13.44
CA LEU A 23 -9.51 -5.96 -13.56
C LEU A 23 -10.03 -4.52 -13.46
N ILE A 24 -11.15 -4.23 -14.14
CA ILE A 24 -11.77 -2.90 -14.10
C ILE A 24 -12.20 -2.57 -12.66
N ASN A 25 -12.86 -3.52 -11.98
CA ASN A 25 -13.28 -3.33 -10.59
C ASN A 25 -12.08 -3.09 -9.67
N TRP A 26 -10.99 -3.81 -9.87
CA TRP A 26 -9.77 -3.65 -9.08
C TRP A 26 -9.15 -2.26 -9.28
N VAL A 27 -9.08 -1.79 -10.52
CA VAL A 27 -8.59 -0.44 -10.85
C VAL A 27 -9.47 0.63 -10.21
N ASP A 28 -10.78 0.46 -10.27
CA ASP A 28 -11.73 1.38 -9.66
C ASP A 28 -11.57 1.44 -8.13
N GLU A 29 -11.36 0.29 -7.49
CA GLU A 29 -11.10 0.22 -6.05
C GLU A 29 -9.81 0.95 -5.67
N ILE A 30 -8.75 0.76 -6.44
CA ILE A 30 -7.48 1.45 -6.22
C ILE A 30 -7.63 2.95 -6.40
N ASN A 31 -8.30 3.38 -7.45
CA ASN A 31 -8.51 4.80 -7.71
C ASN A 31 -9.36 5.45 -6.63
N SER A 32 -10.38 4.76 -6.13
CA SER A 32 -11.18 5.21 -5.01
C SER A 32 -10.34 5.35 -3.74
N PHE A 33 -9.45 4.40 -3.50
CA PHE A 33 -8.54 4.46 -2.37
C PHE A 33 -7.58 5.64 -2.48
N VAL A 34 -6.98 5.87 -3.63
CA VAL A 34 -6.09 7.03 -3.87
C VAL A 34 -6.83 8.33 -3.62
N SER A 35 -8.05 8.47 -4.13
CA SER A 35 -8.88 9.66 -3.93
C SER A 35 -9.21 9.87 -2.45
N SER A 36 -9.52 8.78 -1.75
CA SER A 36 -9.80 8.82 -0.31
C SER A 36 -8.58 9.29 0.48
N VAL A 37 -7.40 8.77 0.16
CA VAL A 37 -6.16 9.19 0.81
C VAL A 37 -5.91 10.69 0.58
N GLU A 38 -6.06 11.13 -0.66
CA GLU A 38 -5.83 12.54 -1.00
C GLU A 38 -6.81 13.48 -0.31
N SER A 39 -8.07 13.06 -0.14
CA SER A 39 -9.08 13.88 0.53
C SER A 39 -8.90 13.93 2.04
N GLN A 40 -8.32 12.89 2.64
CA GLN A 40 -8.14 12.80 4.09
C GLN A 40 -6.82 13.40 4.58
N THR A 41 -5.90 13.73 3.68
CA THR A 41 -4.58 14.24 4.04
C THR A 41 -4.44 15.71 3.70
N LYS A 42 -3.75 16.45 4.56
CA LYS A 42 -3.45 17.86 4.32
C LYS A 42 -2.17 18.00 3.52
N LYS A 43 -2.07 19.08 2.74
CA LYS A 43 -0.93 19.32 1.85
C LYS A 43 0.42 19.36 2.56
N THR A 44 0.45 19.79 3.82
CA THR A 44 1.68 19.92 4.63
C THR A 44 1.87 18.78 5.62
N GLU A 45 1.00 17.78 5.58
CA GLU A 45 1.00 16.66 6.52
C GLU A 45 2.06 15.65 6.13
N ASN A 46 2.84 15.16 7.10
CA ASN A 46 3.73 14.04 6.89
C ASN A 46 2.93 12.74 6.85
N ILE A 47 3.04 12.03 5.76
CA ILE A 47 2.29 10.79 5.53
C ILE A 47 3.24 9.61 5.64
N ILE A 48 2.87 8.61 6.42
CA ILE A 48 3.61 7.36 6.54
C ILE A 48 2.79 6.27 5.87
N LEU A 49 3.40 5.53 4.97
CA LEU A 49 2.76 4.40 4.31
C LEU A 49 2.98 3.13 5.13
N THR A 50 2.06 2.18 5.03
CA THR A 50 2.20 0.87 5.67
C THR A 50 2.17 -0.23 4.62
N GLY A 51 3.03 -1.23 4.80
CA GLY A 51 3.19 -2.32 3.85
C GLY A 51 4.11 -1.95 2.68
N ALA A 52 5.34 -2.48 2.69
CA ALA A 52 6.28 -2.26 1.61
C ALA A 52 5.92 -3.16 0.42
N SER A 53 4.86 -2.81 -0.28
CA SER A 53 4.22 -3.59 -1.33
C SER A 53 4.03 -2.76 -2.60
N HIS A 54 3.54 -3.42 -3.64
CA HIS A 54 3.22 -2.76 -4.91
C HIS A 54 2.15 -1.67 -4.75
N LEU A 55 1.22 -1.82 -3.82
CA LEU A 55 0.17 -0.81 -3.63
C LEU A 55 0.75 0.48 -3.03
N SER A 56 1.65 0.37 -2.06
CA SER A 56 2.37 1.53 -1.51
C SER A 56 3.23 2.21 -2.56
N GLN A 57 3.94 1.42 -3.38
CA GLN A 57 4.72 1.93 -4.51
C GLN A 57 3.82 2.67 -5.50
N TYR A 58 2.69 2.10 -5.86
CA TYR A 58 1.74 2.70 -6.79
C TYR A 58 1.20 4.01 -6.25
N LEU A 59 0.77 4.02 -4.99
CA LEU A 59 0.25 5.21 -4.33
C LEU A 59 1.29 6.34 -4.31
N TYR A 60 2.53 6.01 -3.99
CA TYR A 60 3.63 6.98 -3.99
C TYR A 60 3.86 7.58 -5.37
N LEU A 61 3.80 6.76 -6.42
CA LEU A 61 4.09 7.21 -7.79
C LEU A 61 2.93 7.96 -8.42
N ILE A 62 1.69 7.58 -8.09
CA ILE A 62 0.51 8.16 -8.75
C ILE A 62 0.01 9.43 -8.06
N SER A 63 0.15 9.53 -6.75
CA SER A 63 -0.29 10.68 -5.98
C SER A 63 0.89 11.61 -5.69
N SER A 64 0.91 12.78 -6.32
CA SER A 64 1.94 13.77 -6.06
C SER A 64 1.93 14.25 -4.61
N LYS A 65 0.76 14.27 -3.97
CA LYS A 65 0.61 14.64 -2.57
C LYS A 65 1.30 13.63 -1.65
N VAL A 66 1.08 12.34 -1.87
CA VAL A 66 1.73 11.27 -1.12
C VAL A 66 3.23 11.24 -1.43
N GLY A 67 3.60 11.29 -2.70
CA GLY A 67 4.99 11.24 -3.12
C GLY A 67 5.85 12.36 -2.54
N SER A 68 5.29 13.57 -2.42
CA SER A 68 6.01 14.73 -1.86
C SER A 68 6.01 14.77 -0.33
N SER A 69 5.09 14.04 0.31
CA SER A 69 4.89 14.09 1.76
C SER A 69 5.33 12.84 2.51
N SER A 70 5.79 11.81 1.79
CA SER A 70 6.13 10.51 2.37
C SER A 70 7.61 10.21 2.20
N SER A 71 8.26 9.73 3.26
CA SER A 71 9.66 9.30 3.25
C SER A 71 9.83 7.93 3.90
N ILE A 72 8.81 7.41 4.56
CA ILE A 72 8.87 6.20 5.36
C ILE A 72 7.71 5.28 5.00
N CYS A 73 8.02 4.00 4.92
CA CYS A 73 7.04 2.93 4.77
C CYS A 73 7.27 1.92 5.89
N LEU A 74 6.25 1.59 6.66
CA LEU A 74 6.37 0.65 7.76
C LEU A 74 6.00 -0.76 7.31
N ASP A 75 6.78 -1.73 7.74
CA ASP A 75 6.55 -3.13 7.41
C ASP A 75 7.05 -4.02 8.54
N ASN A 76 6.37 -5.14 8.77
CA ASN A 76 6.75 -6.13 9.77
C ASN A 76 7.90 -7.04 9.30
N ALA A 77 8.17 -7.09 8.00
CA ALA A 77 9.22 -7.94 7.45
C ALA A 77 10.60 -7.36 7.79
N THR A 78 11.29 -7.96 8.75
CA THR A 78 12.59 -7.48 9.23
C THR A 78 13.63 -7.44 8.12
N SER A 79 13.54 -8.35 7.15
CA SER A 79 14.45 -8.38 6.00
C SER A 79 14.37 -7.13 5.12
N LYS A 80 13.27 -6.39 5.20
CA LYS A 80 13.06 -5.17 4.41
C LYS A 80 13.53 -3.90 5.13
N HIS A 81 13.76 -3.96 6.44
CA HIS A 81 14.10 -2.78 7.21
C HIS A 81 15.43 -2.17 6.76
N GLY A 82 15.43 -0.86 6.61
CA GLY A 82 16.58 -0.11 6.12
C GLY A 82 16.70 -0.07 4.59
N GLN A 83 15.91 -0.85 3.88
CA GLN A 83 15.90 -0.86 2.42
C GLN A 83 14.92 0.20 1.89
N ARG A 84 15.08 0.52 0.62
CA ARG A 84 14.20 1.46 -0.07
C ARG A 84 13.14 0.66 -0.85
N VAL A 85 11.90 1.14 -0.84
CA VAL A 85 10.88 0.57 -1.72
C VAL A 85 11.27 0.91 -3.17
N TYR A 86 11.28 -0.10 -4.02
CA TYR A 86 11.74 0.03 -5.40
C TYR A 86 11.04 1.18 -6.15
N GLY A 87 11.83 1.99 -6.82
CA GLY A 87 11.32 3.13 -7.60
C GLY A 87 10.85 4.31 -6.76
N THR A 88 11.12 4.33 -5.46
CA THR A 88 10.68 5.40 -4.56
C THR A 88 11.82 5.89 -3.69
N ASN A 89 11.58 6.98 -2.94
CA ASN A 89 12.47 7.44 -1.87
C ASN A 89 12.00 6.99 -0.48
N LEU A 90 11.10 6.02 -0.42
CA LEU A 90 10.58 5.49 0.84
C LEU A 90 11.60 4.53 1.46
N THR A 91 11.99 4.78 2.69
CA THR A 91 12.79 3.85 3.49
C THR A 91 11.86 2.99 4.34
N VAL A 92 12.09 1.69 4.33
CA VAL A 92 11.28 0.74 5.11
C VAL A 92 11.80 0.71 6.54
N LYS A 93 10.88 0.86 7.49
CA LYS A 93 11.17 0.83 8.92
C LYS A 93 10.19 -0.06 9.66
N SER A 94 10.56 -0.44 10.88
CA SER A 94 9.67 -1.21 11.76
C SER A 94 8.56 -0.30 12.30
N PHE A 95 7.44 -0.90 12.71
CA PHE A 95 6.34 -0.15 13.34
C PHE A 95 6.76 0.52 14.65
N ASN A 96 7.80 0.03 15.31
CA ASN A 96 8.33 0.66 16.52
C ASN A 96 8.85 2.08 16.28
N HIS A 97 9.14 2.43 15.04
CA HIS A 97 9.53 3.80 14.66
C HIS A 97 8.45 4.82 15.02
N LEU A 98 7.19 4.40 15.11
CA LEU A 98 6.07 5.28 15.48
C LEU A 98 6.18 5.82 16.91
N LYS A 99 6.97 5.21 17.78
CA LYS A 99 7.22 5.73 19.12
C LYS A 99 7.92 7.08 19.12
N GLN A 100 8.63 7.38 18.05
CA GLN A 100 9.42 8.60 17.92
C GLN A 100 8.64 9.75 17.25
N ILE A 101 7.41 9.49 16.83
CA ILE A 101 6.61 10.47 16.07
C ILE A 101 5.40 10.84 16.89
N LYS A 102 5.12 12.13 17.04
CA LYS A 102 4.11 12.63 17.96
C LYS A 102 2.71 12.35 17.47
N ALA A 103 2.25 12.54 16.40
CA ALA A 103 0.88 12.31 15.92
C ALA A 103 0.92 11.96 14.43
N PRO A 104 1.38 10.76 14.09
CA PRO A 104 1.57 10.41 12.68
C PRO A 104 0.25 10.19 11.97
N SER A 105 0.25 10.48 10.67
CA SER A 105 -0.83 10.11 9.75
C SER A 105 -0.36 8.91 8.95
N LEU A 106 -1.07 7.80 9.07
CA LEU A 106 -0.70 6.55 8.43
C LEU A 106 -1.73 6.13 7.41
N VAL A 107 -1.26 5.82 6.23
CA VAL A 107 -2.09 5.23 5.18
C VAL A 107 -2.06 3.72 5.32
N VAL A 108 -3.22 3.13 5.56
CA VAL A 108 -3.37 1.67 5.69
C VAL A 108 -4.20 1.19 4.50
N PRO A 109 -3.57 0.51 3.53
CA PRO A 109 -4.29 0.00 2.36
C PRO A 109 -5.32 -1.06 2.74
N PRO A 110 -6.41 -1.18 1.98
CA PRO A 110 -7.38 -2.23 2.21
C PRO A 110 -6.77 -3.60 1.95
N SER A 111 -6.92 -4.50 2.90
CA SER A 111 -6.46 -5.89 2.83
C SER A 111 -7.15 -6.71 3.90
N PRO A 112 -7.05 -8.04 3.86
CA PRO A 112 -7.54 -8.86 4.98
C PRO A 112 -6.87 -8.54 6.31
N TYR A 113 -5.71 -7.90 6.29
CA TYR A 113 -4.91 -7.59 7.50
C TYR A 113 -5.08 -6.15 7.98
N THR A 114 -5.92 -5.36 7.34
CA THR A 114 -6.09 -3.93 7.64
C THR A 114 -6.36 -3.69 9.13
N GLN A 115 -7.30 -4.44 9.72
CA GLN A 115 -7.66 -4.24 11.12
C GLN A 115 -6.52 -4.61 12.07
N GLU A 116 -5.77 -5.66 11.77
CA GLU A 116 -4.61 -6.05 12.55
C GLU A 116 -3.54 -4.97 12.53
N ILE A 117 -3.31 -4.39 11.37
CA ILE A 117 -2.33 -3.31 11.19
C ILE A 117 -2.77 -2.07 11.96
N ILE A 118 -4.04 -1.70 11.88
CA ILE A 118 -4.59 -0.56 12.63
C ILE A 118 -4.42 -0.78 14.13
N ASN A 119 -4.73 -1.97 14.63
CA ASN A 119 -4.56 -2.31 16.04
C ASN A 119 -3.09 -2.22 16.47
N GLN A 120 -2.18 -2.70 15.63
CA GLN A 120 -0.74 -2.62 15.89
C GLN A 120 -0.28 -1.16 15.97
N ILE A 121 -0.72 -0.32 15.06
CA ILE A 121 -0.41 1.11 15.04
C ILE A 121 -0.89 1.77 16.33
N LYS A 122 -2.14 1.59 16.67
CA LYS A 122 -2.75 2.22 17.85
C LYS A 122 -2.10 1.76 19.16
N LYS A 123 -1.62 0.52 19.20
CA LYS A 123 -0.90 0.00 20.36
C LYS A 123 0.46 0.67 20.53
N VAL A 124 1.15 1.00 19.46
CA VAL A 124 2.45 1.66 19.49
C VAL A 124 2.29 3.17 19.68
N ASN A 125 1.29 3.77 19.04
CA ASN A 125 1.04 5.22 19.10
C ASN A 125 -0.46 5.48 19.04
N SER A 126 -1.05 5.75 20.22
CA SER A 126 -2.50 5.94 20.34
C SER A 126 -3.00 7.23 19.66
N LEU A 127 -2.13 8.17 19.38
CA LEU A 127 -2.48 9.44 18.72
C LEU A 127 -2.39 9.36 17.21
N ALA A 128 -2.05 8.20 16.66
CA ALA A 128 -1.94 8.02 15.22
C ALA A 128 -3.29 8.23 14.53
N LYS A 129 -3.28 8.99 13.45
CA LYS A 129 -4.42 9.15 12.56
C LYS A 129 -4.36 8.08 11.48
N ILE A 130 -5.44 7.35 11.31
CA ILE A 130 -5.53 6.32 10.27
C ILE A 130 -6.24 6.89 9.05
N VAL A 131 -5.61 6.72 7.91
CA VAL A 131 -6.16 7.08 6.60
C VAL A 131 -6.37 5.79 5.81
N SER A 132 -7.59 5.49 5.48
CA SER A 132 -7.93 4.26 4.76
C SER A 132 -9.12 4.44 3.83
#